data_ec9f0c085310ca2699ed71f538d0d738
#
_entry.id   ec9f0c085310ca2699ed71f538d0d738
#
_cell.length_a   1.000
_cell.length_b   1.000
_cell.length_c   1.000
_cell.angle_alpha   90.00
_cell.angle_beta   90.00
_cell.angle_gamma   90.00
#
_symmetry.space_group_name_H-M   'P 1'
#
loop_
_entity.id
_entity.type
_entity.pdbx_description
1 polymer ?
#
loop_
_entity_poly.entity_id
_entity_poly.type
_entity_poly.pdbx_seq_one_letter_code
_entity_poly.pdbx_strand_id
1 'polypeptide(L)'
;MSDEVKQRKIEHVNVALGQDVSAPQRANWQDVQFVHQALPEVDLDTIDTSVTFLGHKLRYPIFVSSLTGGHPDVTTINRNLARAAEQYGLALGVGSQRAAIVNPDVASSYAVTRETAPNAFLIANIGAPQLIAQERHEPFTLEQVQCAIDMIGANALAVHMNSLQEAAQPEGDRHALGEAAALKVLTGQIGVPVIAKETGAGVCREQAMLLRSCGVDAIDVGGAGGSSMAAMEAARSETRGDEQMLNIGTLYRDWGIATPIAVVEARTARLPLISTGGVRNGLDVARALALGATVVGIGFPFLKAASESYEKVCEL
;
A
#
# COMPACT_ATOMS: atom_id res chain seq x y z
N MET A 1 15.87 -13.95 13.55
CA MET A 1 14.56 -13.73 12.85
C MET A 1 13.84 -12.48 13.32
N SER A 2 13.57 -12.21 14.61
CA SER A 2 12.89 -10.97 15.05
C SER A 2 13.69 -9.70 14.81
N ASP A 3 14.99 -9.70 15.07
CA ASP A 3 15.85 -8.52 14.91
C ASP A 3 16.12 -8.19 13.43
N GLU A 4 16.26 -9.20 12.58
CA GLU A 4 16.41 -9.01 11.13
C GLU A 4 15.16 -8.34 10.49
N VAL A 5 13.96 -8.75 10.93
CA VAL A 5 12.70 -8.13 10.45
C VAL A 5 12.57 -6.69 10.90
N LYS A 6 12.96 -6.37 12.15
CA LYS A 6 13.00 -4.98 12.66
C LYS A 6 13.99 -4.14 11.86
N GLN A 7 15.22 -4.65 11.71
CA GLN A 7 16.28 -3.94 10.99
C GLN A 7 15.87 -3.64 9.55
N ARG A 8 15.25 -4.61 8.86
CA ARG A 8 14.73 -4.40 7.50
C ARG A 8 13.72 -3.28 7.42
N LYS A 9 12.83 -3.13 8.42
CA LYS A 9 11.80 -2.08 8.42
C LYS A 9 12.40 -0.68 8.44
N ILE A 10 13.40 -0.44 9.26
CA ILE A 10 14.07 0.87 9.29
C ILE A 10 14.97 1.09 8.07
N GLU A 11 15.60 0.03 7.54
CA GLU A 11 16.36 0.11 6.29
C GLU A 11 15.48 0.57 5.13
N HIS A 12 14.27 0.02 4.95
CA HIS A 12 13.35 0.45 3.91
C HIS A 12 12.98 1.93 4.03
N VAL A 13 12.73 2.44 5.23
CA VAL A 13 12.43 3.86 5.44
C VAL A 13 13.64 4.72 5.10
N ASN A 14 14.83 4.35 5.59
CA ASN A 14 16.06 5.11 5.35
C ASN A 14 16.43 5.13 3.86
N VAL A 15 16.30 3.99 3.16
CA VAL A 15 16.54 3.90 1.71
C VAL A 15 15.51 4.76 0.97
N ALA A 16 14.22 4.67 1.31
CA ALA A 16 13.18 5.46 0.66
C ALA A 16 13.40 6.98 0.82
N LEU A 17 13.87 7.43 1.99
CA LEU A 17 14.10 8.85 2.26
C LEU A 17 15.45 9.35 1.74
N GLY A 18 16.46 8.49 1.67
CA GLY A 18 17.85 8.86 1.37
C GLY A 18 18.31 8.59 -0.06
N GLN A 19 17.58 7.77 -0.83
CA GLN A 19 17.99 7.35 -2.17
C GLN A 19 16.84 7.49 -3.17
N ASP A 20 17.16 7.60 -4.46
CA ASP A 20 16.16 7.53 -5.53
C ASP A 20 15.81 6.09 -5.85
N VAL A 21 14.69 5.63 -5.31
CA VAL A 21 14.09 4.31 -5.56
C VAL A 21 12.84 4.40 -6.44
N SER A 22 12.69 5.48 -7.19
CA SER A 22 11.55 5.68 -8.08
C SER A 22 11.66 4.86 -9.37
N ALA A 23 10.51 4.61 -9.99
CA ALA A 23 10.36 4.08 -11.35
C ALA A 23 9.73 5.16 -12.25
N PRO A 24 10.43 6.26 -12.57
CA PRO A 24 9.84 7.44 -13.18
C PRO A 24 9.31 7.21 -14.60
N GLN A 25 9.86 6.23 -15.32
CA GLN A 25 9.49 5.94 -16.72
C GLN A 25 8.09 5.28 -16.84
N ARG A 26 7.47 4.89 -15.72
CA ARG A 26 6.22 4.13 -15.72
C ARG A 26 5.02 4.88 -15.14
N ALA A 27 5.20 6.13 -14.67
CA ALA A 27 4.08 6.88 -14.07
C ALA A 27 2.97 7.18 -15.10
N ASN A 28 3.33 7.74 -16.25
CA ASN A 28 2.48 8.01 -17.41
C ASN A 28 1.15 8.73 -17.09
N TRP A 29 1.05 9.42 -15.95
CA TRP A 29 -0.15 10.21 -15.62
C TRP A 29 -0.39 11.35 -16.62
N GLN A 30 0.67 11.92 -17.20
CA GLN A 30 0.60 12.97 -18.21
C GLN A 30 -0.07 12.50 -19.52
N ASP A 31 -0.15 11.20 -19.78
CA ASP A 31 -0.83 10.65 -20.96
C ASP A 31 -2.36 10.65 -20.80
N VAL A 32 -2.84 10.80 -19.57
CA VAL A 32 -4.27 10.93 -19.25
C VAL A 32 -4.64 12.40 -19.30
N GLN A 33 -5.41 12.80 -20.30
CA GLN A 33 -5.80 14.19 -20.50
C GLN A 33 -7.30 14.38 -20.43
N PHE A 34 -7.72 15.49 -19.81
CA PHE A 34 -9.12 15.90 -19.79
C PHE A 34 -9.46 16.72 -21.05
N VAL A 35 -10.67 16.57 -21.51
CA VAL A 35 -11.23 17.49 -22.51
C VAL A 35 -11.62 18.78 -21.79
N HIS A 36 -10.95 19.88 -22.13
CA HIS A 36 -11.22 21.19 -21.52
C HIS A 36 -12.64 21.68 -21.82
N GLN A 37 -13.32 22.14 -20.79
CA GLN A 37 -14.64 22.77 -20.90
C GLN A 37 -14.49 24.27 -20.66
N ALA A 38 -14.64 25.08 -21.71
CA ALA A 38 -14.49 26.53 -21.62
C ALA A 38 -15.62 27.21 -20.79
N LEU A 39 -16.79 26.57 -20.73
CA LEU A 39 -17.93 26.99 -19.91
C LEU A 39 -18.33 25.77 -19.04
N PRO A 40 -17.74 25.58 -17.85
CA PRO A 40 -17.99 24.40 -17.04
C PRO A 40 -19.39 24.36 -16.40
N GLU A 41 -20.04 25.50 -16.19
CA GLU A 41 -21.33 25.65 -15.51
C GLU A 41 -21.44 24.94 -14.18
N VAL A 42 -20.33 24.96 -13.41
CA VAL A 42 -20.16 24.34 -12.08
C VAL A 42 -19.53 25.36 -11.16
N ASP A 43 -20.15 25.58 -10.01
CA ASP A 43 -19.58 26.40 -8.94
C ASP A 43 -18.60 25.57 -8.10
N LEU A 44 -17.39 26.11 -7.88
CA LEU A 44 -16.35 25.41 -7.12
C LEU A 44 -16.82 25.03 -5.72
N ASP A 45 -17.61 25.89 -5.07
CA ASP A 45 -18.11 25.68 -3.72
C ASP A 45 -19.17 24.57 -3.62
N THR A 46 -19.71 24.10 -4.75
CA THR A 46 -20.72 23.04 -4.81
C THR A 46 -20.11 21.65 -5.06
N ILE A 47 -18.81 21.57 -5.29
CA ILE A 47 -18.14 20.31 -5.58
C ILE A 47 -18.04 19.46 -4.30
N ASP A 48 -18.75 18.33 -4.27
CA ASP A 48 -18.59 17.32 -3.20
C ASP A 48 -17.47 16.36 -3.55
N THR A 49 -16.40 16.40 -2.76
CA THR A 49 -15.25 15.48 -2.89
C THR A 49 -15.39 14.22 -2.04
N SER A 50 -16.48 14.10 -1.27
CA SER A 50 -16.69 12.93 -0.42
C SER A 50 -16.93 11.66 -1.23
N VAL A 51 -16.51 10.52 -0.71
CA VAL A 51 -16.69 9.20 -1.32
C VAL A 51 -17.05 8.17 -0.27
N THR A 52 -17.90 7.21 -0.65
CA THR A 52 -18.12 6.02 0.18
C THR A 52 -17.18 4.90 -0.28
N PHE A 53 -16.32 4.45 0.63
CA PHE A 53 -15.39 3.34 0.39
C PHE A 53 -15.60 2.25 1.43
N LEU A 54 -15.89 1.02 0.99
CA LEU A 54 -16.17 -0.14 1.83
C LEU A 54 -17.16 0.17 2.99
N GLY A 55 -18.23 0.90 2.67
CA GLY A 55 -19.28 1.29 3.60
C GLY A 55 -18.98 2.50 4.49
N HIS A 56 -17.79 3.09 4.41
CA HIS A 56 -17.40 4.28 5.17
C HIS A 56 -17.36 5.53 4.31
N LYS A 57 -17.86 6.65 4.83
CA LYS A 57 -17.77 7.95 4.16
C LYS A 57 -16.42 8.60 4.47
N LEU A 58 -15.61 8.79 3.43
CA LEU A 58 -14.38 9.57 3.45
C LEU A 58 -14.69 10.99 2.99
N ARG A 59 -14.04 11.98 3.58
CA ARG A 59 -14.23 13.39 3.21
C ARG A 59 -13.56 13.72 1.86
N TYR A 60 -12.46 13.05 1.56
CA TYR A 60 -11.72 13.15 0.30
C TYR A 60 -11.43 11.76 -0.25
N PRO A 61 -11.36 11.58 -1.58
CA PRO A 61 -11.06 10.30 -2.19
C PRO A 61 -9.56 9.98 -2.11
N ILE A 62 -8.94 10.23 -0.97
CA ILE A 62 -7.51 10.07 -0.72
C ILE A 62 -7.28 9.01 0.35
N PHE A 63 -6.34 8.13 0.08
CA PHE A 63 -5.87 7.07 0.94
C PHE A 63 -4.37 7.26 1.22
N VAL A 64 -4.00 7.35 2.48
CA VAL A 64 -2.60 7.29 2.88
C VAL A 64 -2.15 5.84 2.80
N SER A 65 -1.38 5.52 1.76
CA SER A 65 -0.96 4.15 1.48
C SER A 65 -0.19 3.52 2.63
N SER A 66 -0.23 2.19 2.70
CA SER A 66 0.50 1.40 3.69
C SER A 66 2.01 1.62 3.56
N LEU A 67 2.63 2.28 4.55
CA LEU A 67 4.02 2.72 4.45
C LEU A 67 4.92 2.02 5.47
N THR A 68 4.67 2.22 6.77
CA THR A 68 5.64 1.87 7.81
C THR A 68 4.99 1.30 9.06
N GLY A 69 5.84 0.77 9.96
CA GLY A 69 5.51 0.15 11.23
C GLY A 69 6.51 -0.97 11.54
N GLY A 70 6.51 -1.47 12.78
CA GLY A 70 7.36 -2.57 13.21
C GLY A 70 8.75 -2.16 13.70
N HIS A 71 8.95 -0.86 13.92
CA HIS A 71 10.15 -0.31 14.58
C HIS A 71 9.78 0.92 15.42
N PRO A 72 10.37 1.13 16.61
CA PRO A 72 10.07 2.29 17.46
C PRO A 72 10.28 3.63 16.76
N ASP A 73 11.33 3.77 15.94
CA ASP A 73 11.70 5.02 15.26
C ASP A 73 10.65 5.52 14.27
N VAL A 74 9.78 4.64 13.77
CA VAL A 74 8.71 5.02 12.83
C VAL A 74 7.39 5.37 13.53
N THR A 75 7.32 5.28 14.86
CA THR A 75 6.12 5.59 15.65
C THR A 75 5.65 7.03 15.42
N THR A 76 6.57 7.99 15.36
CA THR A 76 6.25 9.40 15.10
C THR A 76 5.70 9.61 13.69
N ILE A 77 6.24 8.91 12.69
CA ILE A 77 5.72 8.95 11.31
C ILE A 77 4.26 8.47 11.29
N ASN A 78 3.98 7.31 11.88
CA ASN A 78 2.62 6.77 11.94
C ASN A 78 1.66 7.68 12.72
N ARG A 79 2.12 8.32 13.80
CA ARG A 79 1.33 9.31 14.56
C ARG A 79 0.99 10.53 13.71
N ASN A 80 1.95 11.09 12.96
CA ASN A 80 1.72 12.25 12.11
C ASN A 80 0.72 11.94 10.98
N LEU A 81 0.84 10.76 10.36
CA LEU A 81 -0.10 10.29 9.33
C LEU A 81 -1.50 10.06 9.90
N ALA A 82 -1.60 9.42 11.06
CA ALA A 82 -2.88 9.14 11.71
C ALA A 82 -3.59 10.45 12.11
N ARG A 83 -2.86 11.43 12.66
CA ARG A 83 -3.40 12.74 13.00
C ARG A 83 -3.98 13.46 11.78
N ALA A 84 -3.30 13.40 10.64
CA ALA A 84 -3.80 13.97 9.39
C ALA A 84 -5.02 13.19 8.86
N ALA A 85 -5.00 11.86 8.91
CA ALA A 85 -6.13 11.03 8.50
C ALA A 85 -7.39 11.35 9.31
N GLU A 86 -7.27 11.51 10.63
CA GLU A 86 -8.37 11.91 11.51
C GLU A 86 -8.88 13.31 11.17
N GLN A 87 -8.00 14.29 11.04
CA GLN A 87 -8.38 15.68 10.79
C GLN A 87 -9.07 15.87 9.45
N TYR A 88 -8.57 15.20 8.41
CA TYR A 88 -9.08 15.38 7.05
C TYR A 88 -10.08 14.29 6.62
N GLY A 89 -10.39 13.32 7.47
CA GLY A 89 -11.32 12.25 7.16
C GLY A 89 -10.83 11.35 6.01
N LEU A 90 -9.54 10.99 6.04
CA LEU A 90 -8.88 10.14 5.06
C LEU A 90 -8.85 8.67 5.53
N ALA A 91 -8.67 7.75 4.58
CA ALA A 91 -8.28 6.39 4.92
C ALA A 91 -6.77 6.29 5.13
N LEU A 92 -6.32 5.40 6.04
CA LEU A 92 -4.91 5.18 6.35
C LEU A 92 -4.60 3.69 6.44
N GLY A 93 -3.66 3.20 5.65
CA GLY A 93 -3.09 1.87 5.78
C GLY A 93 -1.77 1.88 6.56
N VAL A 94 -1.58 0.89 7.43
CA VAL A 94 -0.30 0.69 8.11
C VAL A 94 0.62 -0.21 7.28
N GLY A 95 1.93 -0.14 7.53
CA GLY A 95 2.89 -1.08 6.95
C GLY A 95 2.62 -2.51 7.40
N SER A 96 3.21 -3.51 6.71
CA SER A 96 3.02 -4.92 7.06
C SER A 96 3.25 -5.20 8.54
N GLN A 97 2.23 -5.79 9.19
CA GLN A 97 2.22 -6.08 10.62
C GLN A 97 2.89 -7.43 10.98
N ARG A 98 3.48 -8.14 10.01
CA ARG A 98 4.25 -9.37 10.26
C ARG A 98 5.24 -9.20 11.41
N ALA A 99 5.90 -8.04 11.49
CA ALA A 99 6.87 -7.76 12.54
C ALA A 99 6.27 -7.82 13.95
N ALA A 100 5.06 -7.26 14.13
CA ALA A 100 4.40 -7.22 15.42
C ALA A 100 3.67 -8.53 15.78
N ILE A 101 3.22 -9.29 14.77
CA ILE A 101 2.67 -10.64 14.98
C ILE A 101 3.77 -11.58 15.50
N VAL A 102 4.99 -11.47 14.96
CA VAL A 102 6.14 -12.29 15.37
C VAL A 102 6.77 -11.77 16.67
N ASN A 103 6.77 -10.46 16.87
CA ASN A 103 7.33 -9.81 18.06
C ASN A 103 6.40 -8.70 18.56
N PRO A 104 5.58 -8.96 19.59
CA PRO A 104 4.63 -8.00 20.15
C PRO A 104 5.25 -6.69 20.68
N ASP A 105 6.55 -6.66 21.01
CA ASP A 105 7.22 -5.45 21.53
C ASP A 105 7.18 -4.26 20.57
N VAL A 106 7.00 -4.51 19.27
CA VAL A 106 6.91 -3.46 18.25
C VAL A 106 5.48 -3.07 17.89
N ALA A 107 4.47 -3.69 18.54
CA ALA A 107 3.06 -3.44 18.24
C ALA A 107 2.65 -1.97 18.46
N SER A 108 3.26 -1.30 19.45
CA SER A 108 3.00 0.12 19.74
C SER A 108 3.24 1.06 18.54
N SER A 109 4.18 0.69 17.65
CA SER A 109 4.46 1.47 16.44
C SER A 109 3.31 1.45 15.43
N TYR A 110 2.39 0.49 15.53
CA TYR A 110 1.15 0.40 14.76
C TYR A 110 -0.06 0.92 15.57
N ALA A 111 -0.20 0.49 16.83
CA ALA A 111 -1.33 0.85 17.69
C ALA A 111 -1.50 2.36 17.85
N VAL A 112 -0.40 3.12 17.82
CA VAL A 112 -0.41 4.60 17.84
C VAL A 112 -1.33 5.21 16.78
N THR A 113 -1.62 4.51 15.68
CA THR A 113 -2.53 5.01 14.64
C THR A 113 -3.96 5.12 15.14
N ARG A 114 -4.49 4.09 15.80
CA ARG A 114 -5.85 4.12 16.39
C ARG A 114 -5.92 5.02 17.61
N GLU A 115 -4.88 5.01 18.44
CA GLU A 115 -4.78 5.91 19.61
C GLU A 115 -4.87 7.39 19.18
N THR A 116 -4.27 7.73 18.03
CA THR A 116 -4.23 9.09 17.49
C THR A 116 -5.45 9.43 16.63
N ALA A 117 -6.00 8.44 15.94
CA ALA A 117 -7.10 8.60 14.97
C ALA A 117 -8.28 7.64 15.32
N PRO A 118 -9.05 7.96 16.37
CA PRO A 118 -10.10 7.07 16.87
C PRO A 118 -11.24 6.83 15.86
N ASN A 119 -11.48 7.76 14.93
CA ASN A 119 -12.57 7.70 13.95
C ASN A 119 -12.11 7.44 12.52
N ALA A 120 -10.81 7.50 12.22
CA ALA A 120 -10.31 7.30 10.86
C ALA A 120 -10.55 5.85 10.37
N PHE A 121 -10.72 5.71 9.04
CA PHE A 121 -10.77 4.40 8.40
C PHE A 121 -9.37 3.82 8.32
N LEU A 122 -9.05 2.88 9.22
CA LEU A 122 -7.75 2.23 9.31
C LEU A 122 -7.75 0.87 8.62
N ILE A 123 -6.65 0.58 7.92
CA ILE A 123 -6.47 -0.65 7.17
C ILE A 123 -5.26 -1.41 7.74
N ALA A 124 -5.51 -2.61 8.30
CA ALA A 124 -4.48 -3.56 8.70
C ALA A 124 -3.76 -4.12 7.46
N ASN A 125 -2.58 -4.72 7.64
CA ASN A 125 -1.78 -5.14 6.49
C ASN A 125 -0.92 -6.36 6.81
N ILE A 126 -1.09 -7.43 6.01
CA ILE A 126 -0.24 -8.63 5.98
C ILE A 126 0.13 -8.95 4.54
N GLY A 127 1.11 -9.81 4.31
CA GLY A 127 1.48 -10.23 2.96
C GLY A 127 0.81 -11.54 2.53
N ALA A 128 0.58 -11.71 1.25
CA ALA A 128 0.13 -12.97 0.67
C ALA A 128 1.09 -14.13 0.94
N PRO A 129 2.43 -13.95 0.91
CA PRO A 129 3.37 -15.00 1.28
C PRO A 129 3.17 -15.54 2.71
N GLN A 130 2.61 -14.74 3.63
CA GLN A 130 2.33 -15.21 4.99
C GLN A 130 1.09 -16.10 5.10
N LEU A 131 0.31 -16.24 4.04
CA LEU A 131 -0.88 -17.11 4.00
C LEU A 131 -0.56 -18.56 3.63
N ILE A 132 0.65 -18.83 3.16
CA ILE A 132 1.11 -20.16 2.74
C ILE A 132 2.44 -20.52 3.43
N ALA A 133 2.78 -21.81 3.42
CA ALA A 133 4.04 -22.28 3.97
C ALA A 133 5.23 -21.77 3.14
N GLN A 134 6.23 -21.26 3.82
CA GLN A 134 7.51 -20.85 3.27
C GLN A 134 8.64 -21.68 3.88
N GLU A 135 9.86 -21.60 3.34
CA GLU A 135 11.01 -22.31 3.89
C GLU A 135 11.32 -21.92 5.35
N ARG A 136 10.98 -20.69 5.75
CA ARG A 136 11.38 -20.09 7.03
C ARG A 136 10.23 -19.88 8.01
N HIS A 137 8.98 -20.11 7.61
CA HIS A 137 7.83 -19.94 8.49
C HIS A 137 6.60 -20.71 7.99
N GLU A 138 5.76 -21.08 8.93
CA GLU A 138 4.43 -21.62 8.68
C GLU A 138 3.45 -20.50 8.27
N PRO A 139 2.33 -20.85 7.64
CA PRO A 139 1.25 -19.90 7.35
C PRO A 139 0.74 -19.24 8.64
N PHE A 140 0.32 -17.98 8.54
CA PHE A 140 -0.39 -17.36 9.65
C PHE A 140 -1.72 -18.05 9.89
N THR A 141 -2.03 -18.30 11.17
CA THR A 141 -3.36 -18.75 11.59
C THR A 141 -4.36 -17.60 11.49
N LEU A 142 -5.66 -17.93 11.50
CA LEU A 142 -6.70 -16.91 11.50
C LEU A 142 -6.61 -15.99 12.74
N GLU A 143 -6.22 -16.54 13.89
CA GLU A 143 -6.00 -15.75 15.12
C GLU A 143 -4.86 -14.75 14.96
N GLN A 144 -3.79 -15.10 14.27
CA GLN A 144 -2.66 -14.19 13.99
C GLN A 144 -3.09 -13.07 13.03
N VAL A 145 -3.91 -13.38 12.03
CA VAL A 145 -4.48 -12.37 11.15
C VAL A 145 -5.44 -11.46 11.92
N GLN A 146 -6.29 -12.02 12.78
CA GLN A 146 -7.19 -11.25 13.64
C GLN A 146 -6.39 -10.33 14.59
N CYS A 147 -5.28 -10.80 15.13
CA CYS A 147 -4.38 -9.99 15.95
C CYS A 147 -3.89 -8.73 15.20
N ALA A 148 -3.59 -8.83 13.90
CA ALA A 148 -3.21 -7.66 13.10
C ALA A 148 -4.37 -6.64 12.99
N ILE A 149 -5.61 -7.11 12.83
CA ILE A 149 -6.81 -6.27 12.76
C ILE A 149 -7.04 -5.58 14.11
N ASP A 150 -7.03 -6.35 15.19
CA ASP A 150 -7.32 -5.88 16.55
C ASP A 150 -6.26 -4.89 17.05
N MET A 151 -4.99 -5.09 16.65
CA MET A 151 -3.85 -4.25 17.04
C MET A 151 -4.08 -2.76 16.75
N ILE A 152 -4.81 -2.44 15.69
CA ILE A 152 -5.14 -1.07 15.30
C ILE A 152 -6.66 -0.82 15.25
N GLY A 153 -7.48 -1.77 15.68
CA GLY A 153 -8.94 -1.70 15.52
C GLY A 153 -9.33 -1.42 14.06
N ALA A 154 -8.76 -2.18 13.12
CA ALA A 154 -8.87 -1.90 11.69
C ALA A 154 -10.29 -2.08 11.16
N ASN A 155 -10.67 -1.25 10.19
CA ASN A 155 -11.94 -1.31 9.46
C ASN A 155 -11.87 -2.23 8.24
N ALA A 156 -10.66 -2.53 7.74
CA ALA A 156 -10.40 -3.44 6.63
C ALA A 156 -9.01 -4.08 6.77
N LEU A 157 -8.76 -5.15 6.04
CA LEU A 157 -7.48 -5.83 5.96
C LEU A 157 -6.93 -5.75 4.54
N ALA A 158 -5.74 -5.20 4.36
CA ALA A 158 -4.98 -5.31 3.12
C ALA A 158 -4.14 -6.60 3.15
N VAL A 159 -4.21 -7.38 2.07
CA VAL A 159 -3.30 -8.48 1.80
C VAL A 159 -2.41 -8.04 0.64
N HIS A 160 -1.14 -7.69 0.94
CA HIS A 160 -0.24 -7.22 -0.10
C HIS A 160 0.43 -8.40 -0.84
N MET A 161 0.50 -8.23 -2.15
CA MET A 161 1.15 -9.15 -3.08
C MET A 161 2.44 -8.50 -3.55
N ASN A 162 3.58 -9.08 -3.21
CA ASN A 162 4.89 -8.48 -3.43
C ASN A 162 5.92 -9.47 -3.98
N SER A 163 5.50 -10.41 -4.82
CA SER A 163 6.34 -11.50 -5.34
C SER A 163 7.60 -10.99 -6.04
N LEU A 164 7.54 -9.85 -6.75
CA LEU A 164 8.71 -9.23 -7.37
C LEU A 164 9.72 -8.75 -6.31
N GLN A 165 9.23 -8.10 -5.25
CA GLN A 165 10.08 -7.67 -4.14
C GLN A 165 10.72 -8.87 -3.44
N GLU A 166 9.93 -9.90 -3.13
CA GLU A 166 10.42 -11.12 -2.47
C GLU A 166 11.48 -11.83 -3.34
N ALA A 167 11.31 -11.84 -4.66
CA ALA A 167 12.29 -12.41 -5.58
C ALA A 167 13.61 -11.62 -5.64
N ALA A 168 13.56 -10.29 -5.44
CA ALA A 168 14.73 -9.42 -5.42
C ALA A 168 15.37 -9.28 -4.02
N GLN A 169 14.74 -9.83 -2.97
CA GLN A 169 15.17 -9.73 -1.60
C GLN A 169 15.99 -10.97 -1.21
N PRO A 170 17.20 -10.84 -0.65
CA PRO A 170 18.05 -12.00 -0.27
C PRO A 170 17.36 -12.97 0.70
N GLU A 171 16.59 -12.41 1.64
CA GLU A 171 15.80 -13.13 2.64
C GLU A 171 14.34 -13.34 2.25
N GLY A 172 13.98 -13.17 0.97
CA GLY A 172 12.61 -13.16 0.48
C GLY A 172 11.91 -14.52 0.53
N ASP A 173 10.61 -14.47 0.70
CA ASP A 173 9.72 -15.63 0.63
C ASP A 173 9.51 -16.01 -0.85
N ARG A 174 9.83 -17.25 -1.21
CA ARG A 174 9.94 -17.67 -2.63
C ARG A 174 8.77 -18.51 -3.14
N HIS A 175 7.92 -18.99 -2.24
CA HIS A 175 6.76 -19.78 -2.60
C HIS A 175 5.56 -18.83 -2.82
N ALA A 176 4.89 -18.98 -3.98
CA ALA A 176 3.68 -18.24 -4.32
C ALA A 176 2.52 -19.16 -4.74
N LEU A 177 2.83 -20.45 -5.02
CA LEU A 177 1.79 -21.41 -5.41
C LEU A 177 0.86 -21.68 -4.21
N GLY A 178 -0.43 -21.37 -4.40
CA GLY A 178 -1.45 -21.56 -3.37
C GLY A 178 -1.91 -20.25 -2.70
N GLU A 179 -1.26 -19.11 -2.93
CA GLU A 179 -1.68 -17.81 -2.35
C GLU A 179 -3.13 -17.45 -2.69
N ALA A 180 -3.56 -17.66 -3.93
CA ALA A 180 -4.95 -17.39 -4.33
C ALA A 180 -5.96 -18.27 -3.59
N ALA A 181 -5.66 -19.55 -3.39
CA ALA A 181 -6.50 -20.46 -2.62
C ALA A 181 -6.56 -20.07 -1.14
N ALA A 182 -5.42 -19.71 -0.55
CA ALA A 182 -5.33 -19.25 0.83
C ALA A 182 -6.07 -17.90 1.03
N LEU A 183 -5.93 -16.97 0.09
CA LEU A 183 -6.67 -15.71 0.07
C LEU A 183 -8.18 -15.95 0.06
N LYS A 184 -8.65 -16.87 -0.79
CA LYS A 184 -10.07 -17.24 -0.86
C LYS A 184 -10.60 -17.84 0.45
N VAL A 185 -9.80 -18.62 1.16
CA VAL A 185 -10.15 -19.14 2.48
C VAL A 185 -10.23 -18.00 3.48
N LEU A 186 -9.25 -17.11 3.48
CA LEU A 186 -9.20 -15.96 4.38
C LEU A 186 -10.42 -15.04 4.22
N THR A 187 -10.76 -14.65 2.99
CA THR A 187 -11.91 -13.76 2.70
C THR A 187 -13.23 -14.35 3.15
N GLY A 188 -13.36 -15.69 3.17
CA GLY A 188 -14.53 -16.38 3.67
C GLY A 188 -14.65 -16.48 5.20
N GLN A 189 -13.59 -16.13 5.94
CA GLN A 189 -13.51 -16.36 7.38
C GLN A 189 -13.28 -15.09 8.22
N ILE A 190 -12.66 -14.06 7.61
CA ILE A 190 -12.36 -12.83 8.35
C ILE A 190 -13.57 -11.88 8.38
N GLY A 191 -13.75 -11.20 9.51
CA GLY A 191 -14.94 -10.38 9.77
C GLY A 191 -14.89 -8.94 9.24
N VAL A 192 -13.82 -8.54 8.50
CA VAL A 192 -13.66 -7.22 7.90
C VAL A 192 -13.45 -7.32 6.39
N PRO A 193 -13.78 -6.28 5.62
CA PRO A 193 -13.47 -6.24 4.18
C PRO A 193 -11.99 -6.50 3.89
N VAL A 194 -11.70 -7.26 2.83
CA VAL A 194 -10.35 -7.61 2.40
C VAL A 194 -9.98 -6.86 1.11
N ILE A 195 -8.85 -6.19 1.13
CA ILE A 195 -8.27 -5.44 0.01
C ILE A 195 -7.06 -6.21 -0.52
N ALA A 196 -7.13 -6.68 -1.75
CA ALA A 196 -5.93 -7.19 -2.42
C ALA A 196 -5.08 -6.02 -2.89
N LYS A 197 -3.81 -5.96 -2.45
CA LYS A 197 -2.94 -4.82 -2.70
C LYS A 197 -1.64 -5.25 -3.38
N GLU A 198 -1.39 -4.72 -4.58
CA GLU A 198 -0.07 -4.81 -5.20
C GLU A 198 0.87 -3.72 -4.65
N THR A 199 2.17 -3.84 -4.85
CA THR A 199 3.18 -3.02 -4.15
C THR A 199 4.08 -2.17 -5.06
N GLY A 200 3.78 -2.08 -6.36
CA GLY A 200 4.50 -1.21 -7.29
C GLY A 200 4.69 -1.77 -8.69
N ALA A 201 4.15 -2.98 -8.98
CA ALA A 201 4.23 -3.60 -10.30
C ALA A 201 2.87 -3.70 -11.03
N GLY A 202 1.77 -3.34 -10.36
CA GLY A 202 0.45 -3.24 -11.00
C GLY A 202 -0.31 -4.56 -11.11
N VAL A 203 -1.61 -4.44 -11.39
CA VAL A 203 -2.54 -5.56 -11.54
C VAL A 203 -3.11 -5.56 -12.95
N CYS A 204 -2.94 -6.65 -13.71
CA CYS A 204 -3.58 -6.84 -15.00
C CYS A 204 -5.02 -7.37 -14.85
N ARG A 205 -5.75 -7.38 -15.96
CA ARG A 205 -7.15 -7.85 -16.05
C ARG A 205 -7.33 -9.24 -15.49
N GLU A 206 -6.50 -10.18 -15.91
CA GLU A 206 -6.58 -11.58 -15.50
C GLU A 206 -6.39 -11.75 -14.00
N GLN A 207 -5.43 -11.01 -13.44
CA GLN A 207 -5.20 -11.01 -12.00
C GLN A 207 -6.35 -10.34 -11.24
N ALA A 208 -6.89 -9.21 -11.74
CA ALA A 208 -8.04 -8.56 -11.13
C ALA A 208 -9.28 -9.50 -11.09
N MET A 209 -9.52 -10.26 -12.14
CA MET A 209 -10.60 -11.25 -12.18
C MET A 209 -10.34 -12.43 -11.24
N LEU A 210 -9.09 -12.88 -11.13
CA LEU A 210 -8.69 -13.92 -10.16
C LEU A 210 -8.94 -13.42 -8.73
N LEU A 211 -8.48 -12.22 -8.37
CA LEU A 211 -8.67 -11.60 -7.05
C LEU A 211 -10.16 -11.48 -6.70
N ARG A 212 -10.99 -11.05 -7.66
CA ARG A 212 -12.45 -11.06 -7.48
C ARG A 212 -12.97 -12.46 -7.16
N SER A 213 -12.48 -13.48 -7.86
CA SER A 213 -12.91 -14.88 -7.62
C SER A 213 -12.46 -15.42 -6.27
N CYS A 214 -11.43 -14.80 -5.66
CA CYS A 214 -10.99 -15.06 -4.30
C CYS A 214 -11.87 -14.39 -3.25
N GLY A 215 -12.84 -13.54 -3.64
CA GLY A 215 -13.78 -12.93 -2.70
C GLY A 215 -13.26 -11.66 -2.03
N VAL A 216 -12.26 -10.97 -2.60
CA VAL A 216 -11.81 -9.67 -2.08
C VAL A 216 -12.86 -8.59 -2.33
N ASP A 217 -12.92 -7.59 -1.44
CA ASP A 217 -13.91 -6.50 -1.48
C ASP A 217 -13.40 -5.28 -2.26
N ALA A 218 -12.09 -5.13 -2.40
CA ALA A 218 -11.47 -4.06 -3.18
C ALA A 218 -10.09 -4.47 -3.71
N ILE A 219 -9.58 -3.74 -4.71
CA ILE A 219 -8.25 -3.94 -5.27
C ILE A 219 -7.48 -2.62 -5.20
N ASP A 220 -6.30 -2.63 -4.57
CA ASP A 220 -5.30 -1.58 -4.70
C ASP A 220 -4.32 -2.00 -5.80
N VAL A 221 -4.36 -1.26 -6.90
CA VAL A 221 -3.61 -1.66 -8.10
C VAL A 221 -2.09 -1.59 -7.93
N GLY A 222 -1.59 -0.78 -6.99
CA GLY A 222 -0.16 -0.67 -6.71
C GLY A 222 0.70 -0.58 -7.96
N GLY A 223 0.34 0.33 -8.91
CA GLY A 223 0.94 0.35 -10.24
C GLY A 223 2.37 0.91 -10.27
N ALA A 224 3.08 0.63 -11.36
CA ALA A 224 4.41 1.15 -11.62
C ALA A 224 4.38 2.66 -11.91
N GLY A 225 5.40 3.40 -11.45
CA GLY A 225 5.55 4.84 -11.65
C GLY A 225 5.74 5.65 -10.36
N GLY A 226 5.61 4.99 -9.21
CA GLY A 226 6.00 5.50 -7.90
C GLY A 226 7.33 4.92 -7.43
N SER A 227 7.42 4.53 -6.16
CA SER A 227 8.56 3.78 -5.63
C SER A 227 8.57 2.37 -6.20
N SER A 228 9.76 1.91 -6.61
CA SER A 228 10.00 0.55 -7.04
C SER A 228 10.53 -0.29 -5.87
N MET A 229 9.83 -1.35 -5.52
CA MET A 229 10.31 -2.25 -4.47
C MET A 229 11.55 -3.02 -4.91
N ALA A 230 11.70 -3.31 -6.22
CA ALA A 230 12.92 -3.91 -6.75
C ALA A 230 14.13 -2.96 -6.60
N ALA A 231 13.96 -1.66 -6.90
CA ALA A 231 15.01 -0.67 -6.66
C ALA A 231 15.34 -0.51 -5.17
N MET A 232 14.34 -0.63 -4.30
CA MET A 232 14.51 -0.62 -2.84
C MET A 232 15.41 -1.77 -2.38
N GLU A 233 15.15 -2.98 -2.88
CA GLU A 233 15.95 -4.15 -2.54
C GLU A 233 17.35 -4.09 -3.18
N ALA A 234 17.50 -3.51 -4.39
CA ALA A 234 18.81 -3.23 -4.98
C ALA A 234 19.67 -2.34 -4.08
N ALA A 235 19.11 -1.22 -3.60
CA ALA A 235 19.80 -0.30 -2.70
C ALA A 235 20.21 -0.94 -1.36
N ARG A 236 19.37 -1.82 -0.81
CA ARG A 236 19.71 -2.62 0.38
C ARG A 236 20.84 -3.62 0.10
N SER A 237 20.77 -4.28 -1.07
CA SER A 237 21.78 -5.26 -1.49
C SER A 237 23.14 -4.61 -1.75
N GLU A 238 23.17 -3.40 -2.30
CA GLU A 238 24.39 -2.60 -2.47
C GLU A 238 25.07 -2.34 -1.12
N THR A 239 24.30 -1.92 -0.11
CA THR A 239 24.82 -1.68 1.25
C THR A 239 25.37 -2.97 1.91
N ARG A 240 24.85 -4.12 1.53
CA ARG A 240 25.24 -5.43 2.05
C ARG A 240 26.35 -6.12 1.22
N GLY A 241 26.71 -5.57 0.06
CA GLY A 241 27.67 -6.15 -0.86
C GLY A 241 27.17 -7.40 -1.60
N ASP A 242 25.85 -7.56 -1.73
CA ASP A 242 25.24 -8.66 -2.48
C ASP A 242 25.04 -8.24 -3.95
N GLU A 243 26.07 -8.45 -4.76
CA GLU A 243 26.07 -8.08 -6.18
C GLU A 243 24.97 -8.78 -7.00
N GLN A 244 24.63 -10.01 -6.66
CA GLN A 244 23.60 -10.77 -7.40
C GLN A 244 22.24 -10.11 -7.20
N MET A 245 21.83 -9.84 -5.97
CA MET A 245 20.54 -9.22 -5.66
C MET A 245 20.51 -7.75 -6.09
N LEU A 246 21.64 -7.03 -6.02
CA LEU A 246 21.78 -5.69 -6.60
C LEU A 246 21.45 -5.70 -8.10
N ASN A 247 22.03 -6.64 -8.85
CA ASN A 247 21.81 -6.75 -10.30
C ASN A 247 20.34 -7.11 -10.62
N ILE A 248 19.74 -8.04 -9.87
CA ILE A 248 18.33 -8.41 -10.02
C ILE A 248 17.43 -7.21 -9.75
N GLY A 249 17.58 -6.55 -8.60
CA GLY A 249 16.76 -5.41 -8.23
C GLY A 249 16.91 -4.23 -9.21
N THR A 250 18.13 -4.01 -9.73
CA THR A 250 18.39 -2.99 -10.75
C THR A 250 17.72 -3.34 -12.08
N LEU A 251 17.79 -4.59 -12.53
CA LEU A 251 17.17 -5.07 -13.77
C LEU A 251 15.64 -4.87 -13.74
N TYR A 252 15.01 -5.12 -12.60
CA TYR A 252 13.57 -5.03 -12.44
C TYR A 252 13.08 -3.68 -11.89
N ARG A 253 13.95 -2.67 -11.80
CA ARG A 253 13.60 -1.35 -11.27
C ARG A 253 12.35 -0.75 -11.92
N ASP A 254 12.23 -0.82 -13.24
CA ASP A 254 11.14 -0.26 -14.02
C ASP A 254 10.11 -1.31 -14.48
N TRP A 255 10.15 -2.49 -13.88
CA TRP A 255 9.19 -3.55 -14.20
C TRP A 255 7.81 -3.23 -13.66
N GLY A 256 6.79 -3.46 -14.48
CA GLY A 256 5.40 -3.39 -14.06
C GLY A 256 4.48 -2.74 -15.08
N ILE A 257 3.21 -2.66 -14.70
CA ILE A 257 2.13 -2.02 -15.45
C ILE A 257 1.99 -0.60 -14.91
N ALA A 258 2.09 0.40 -15.79
CA ALA A 258 1.87 1.79 -15.42
C ALA A 258 0.53 1.97 -14.69
N THR A 259 0.50 2.77 -13.63
CA THR A 259 -0.69 2.89 -12.77
C THR A 259 -1.97 3.24 -13.52
N PRO A 260 -2.00 4.20 -14.48
CA PRO A 260 -3.21 4.47 -15.27
C PRO A 260 -3.73 3.25 -16.03
N ILE A 261 -2.81 2.45 -16.59
CA ILE A 261 -3.16 1.21 -17.31
C ILE A 261 -3.70 0.17 -16.32
N ALA A 262 -3.03 -0.02 -15.17
CA ALA A 262 -3.45 -0.97 -14.15
C ALA A 262 -4.87 -0.65 -13.62
N VAL A 263 -5.22 0.64 -13.46
CA VAL A 263 -6.59 1.06 -13.10
C VAL A 263 -7.59 0.62 -14.17
N VAL A 264 -7.31 0.88 -15.45
CA VAL A 264 -8.20 0.50 -16.55
C VAL A 264 -8.37 -1.02 -16.64
N GLU A 265 -7.29 -1.77 -16.49
CA GLU A 265 -7.30 -3.23 -16.48
C GLU A 265 -8.12 -3.79 -15.30
N ALA A 266 -7.88 -3.27 -14.08
CA ALA A 266 -8.53 -3.73 -12.86
C ALA A 266 -10.04 -3.42 -12.81
N ARG A 267 -10.53 -2.40 -13.53
CA ARG A 267 -11.99 -2.08 -13.63
C ARG A 267 -12.83 -3.27 -14.07
N THR A 268 -12.26 -4.20 -14.81
CA THR A 268 -12.97 -5.40 -15.28
C THR A 268 -13.49 -6.26 -14.13
N ALA A 269 -12.85 -6.19 -12.96
CA ALA A 269 -13.30 -6.88 -11.76
C ALA A 269 -14.60 -6.29 -11.17
N ARG A 270 -14.98 -5.05 -11.52
CA ARG A 270 -16.16 -4.34 -10.98
C ARG A 270 -16.19 -4.30 -9.45
N LEU A 271 -15.01 -4.14 -8.85
CA LEU A 271 -14.80 -3.91 -7.44
C LEU A 271 -14.38 -2.45 -7.21
N PRO A 272 -14.56 -1.89 -6.00
CA PRO A 272 -13.91 -0.64 -5.63
C PRO A 272 -12.41 -0.70 -5.87
N LEU A 273 -11.84 0.34 -6.50
CA LEU A 273 -10.41 0.40 -6.82
C LEU A 273 -9.71 1.50 -6.01
N ILE A 274 -8.56 1.16 -5.50
CA ILE A 274 -7.56 2.10 -5.00
C ILE A 274 -6.49 2.27 -6.08
N SER A 275 -6.27 3.49 -6.53
CA SER A 275 -5.22 3.82 -7.51
C SER A 275 -3.99 4.31 -6.78
N THR A 276 -3.03 3.42 -6.53
CA THR A 276 -1.74 3.76 -5.92
C THR A 276 -0.61 3.60 -6.94
N GLY A 277 0.31 4.56 -6.99
CA GLY A 277 1.53 4.53 -7.82
C GLY A 277 1.75 5.83 -8.59
N GLY A 278 2.83 6.56 -8.29
CA GLY A 278 3.27 7.74 -9.03
C GLY A 278 2.41 8.99 -8.91
N VAL A 279 1.41 9.03 -8.06
CA VAL A 279 0.56 10.21 -7.80
C VAL A 279 1.36 11.27 -7.07
N ARG A 280 1.36 12.52 -7.56
CA ARG A 280 2.17 13.63 -7.04
C ARG A 280 1.38 14.90 -6.74
N ASN A 281 0.18 15.06 -7.29
CA ASN A 281 -0.63 16.27 -7.16
C ASN A 281 -2.11 15.96 -7.36
N GLY A 282 -2.98 16.97 -7.11
CA GLY A 282 -4.42 16.83 -7.24
C GLY A 282 -4.91 16.53 -8.67
N LEU A 283 -4.15 16.94 -9.70
CA LEU A 283 -4.50 16.61 -11.08
C LEU A 283 -4.32 15.11 -11.36
N ASP A 284 -3.30 14.47 -10.77
CA ASP A 284 -3.12 13.01 -10.87
C ASP A 284 -4.24 12.27 -10.11
N VAL A 285 -4.69 12.81 -8.97
CA VAL A 285 -5.87 12.30 -8.25
C VAL A 285 -7.10 12.36 -9.15
N ALA A 286 -7.37 13.50 -9.77
CA ALA A 286 -8.51 13.66 -10.67
C ALA A 286 -8.44 12.69 -11.88
N ARG A 287 -7.25 12.51 -12.47
CA ARG A 287 -7.01 11.55 -13.55
C ARG A 287 -7.33 10.10 -13.13
N ALA A 288 -6.88 9.71 -11.94
CA ALA A 288 -7.15 8.38 -11.41
C ALA A 288 -8.64 8.12 -11.21
N LEU A 289 -9.37 9.10 -10.64
CA LEU A 289 -10.83 9.04 -10.47
C LEU A 289 -11.54 8.95 -11.81
N ALA A 290 -11.14 9.76 -12.81
CA ALA A 290 -11.71 9.73 -14.16
C ALA A 290 -11.49 8.38 -14.86
N LEU A 291 -10.38 7.67 -14.59
CA LEU A 291 -10.13 6.33 -15.07
C LEU A 291 -10.97 5.27 -14.33
N GLY A 292 -11.61 5.60 -13.22
CA GLY A 292 -12.52 4.74 -12.48
C GLY A 292 -12.01 4.23 -11.14
N ALA A 293 -10.98 4.84 -10.58
CA ALA A 293 -10.62 4.60 -9.18
C ALA A 293 -11.73 5.14 -8.25
N THR A 294 -11.96 4.45 -7.14
CA THR A 294 -12.86 4.90 -6.07
C THR A 294 -12.12 5.85 -5.13
N VAL A 295 -10.89 5.50 -4.78
CA VAL A 295 -9.98 6.31 -3.96
C VAL A 295 -8.58 6.25 -4.55
N VAL A 296 -7.72 7.21 -4.18
CA VAL A 296 -6.38 7.37 -4.72
C VAL A 296 -5.35 7.26 -3.59
N GLY A 297 -4.47 6.28 -3.71
CA GLY A 297 -3.42 6.00 -2.74
C GLY A 297 -2.17 6.84 -3.00
N ILE A 298 -1.67 7.50 -1.97
CA ILE A 298 -0.44 8.28 -2.00
C ILE A 298 0.52 7.71 -0.95
N GLY A 299 1.72 7.33 -1.38
CA GLY A 299 2.72 6.71 -0.52
C GLY A 299 3.88 7.66 -0.18
N PHE A 300 4.93 7.64 -0.99
CA PHE A 300 6.18 8.34 -0.72
C PHE A 300 6.04 9.82 -0.34
N PRO A 301 5.20 10.65 -0.99
CA PRO A 301 5.01 12.03 -0.57
C PRO A 301 4.58 12.15 0.90
N PHE A 302 3.63 11.32 1.34
CA PHE A 302 3.19 11.29 2.73
C PHE A 302 4.28 10.78 3.68
N LEU A 303 5.05 9.75 3.28
CA LEU A 303 6.18 9.26 4.09
C LEU A 303 7.19 10.38 4.35
N LYS A 304 7.59 11.09 3.29
CA LYS A 304 8.54 12.19 3.38
C LYS A 304 8.02 13.31 4.28
N ALA A 305 6.81 13.79 4.03
CA ALA A 305 6.20 14.84 4.84
C ALA A 305 6.07 14.42 6.32
N ALA A 306 5.61 13.19 6.59
CA ALA A 306 5.42 12.70 7.95
C ALA A 306 6.73 12.45 8.71
N SER A 307 7.84 12.22 7.99
CA SER A 307 9.17 12.11 8.61
C SER A 307 9.71 13.47 9.08
N GLU A 308 9.21 14.57 8.49
CA GLU A 308 9.56 15.93 8.89
C GLU A 308 8.66 16.43 10.03
N SER A 309 7.35 16.54 9.78
CA SER A 309 6.37 16.93 10.80
C SER A 309 4.93 16.66 10.37
N TYR A 310 4.01 16.79 11.33
CA TYR A 310 2.56 16.77 11.06
C TYR A 310 2.12 17.92 10.15
N GLU A 311 2.66 19.13 10.36
CA GLU A 311 2.35 20.32 9.56
C GLU A 311 2.70 20.10 8.09
N LYS A 312 3.84 19.44 7.83
CA LYS A 312 4.22 19.06 6.45
C LYS A 312 3.26 18.06 5.81
N VAL A 313 2.68 17.16 6.58
CA VAL A 313 1.61 16.27 6.08
C VAL A 313 0.36 17.07 5.69
N CYS A 314 0.02 18.12 6.45
CA CYS A 314 -1.14 18.97 6.16
C CYS A 314 -0.94 19.90 4.96
N GLU A 315 0.31 20.26 4.63
CA GLU A 315 0.65 21.09 3.46
C GLU A 315 0.50 20.31 2.14
N LEU A 316 0.55 18.97 2.19
CA LEU A 316 0.49 18.08 1.03
C LEU A 316 -0.96 17.90 0.55
#